data_39e457e89ebb3810ca4c34763f2a3c00
#
_entry.id   39e457e89ebb3810ca4c34763f2a3c00
#
_cell.length_a   1.000
_cell.length_b   1.000
_cell.length_c   1.000
_cell.angle_alpha   90.00
_cell.angle_beta   90.00
_cell.angle_gamma   90.00
#
_symmetry.space_group_name_H-M   'P 1'
#
loop_
_entity.id
_entity.type
_entity.pdbx_description
1 polymer ?
#
loop_
_entity_poly.entity_id
_entity_poly.type
_entity_poly.pdbx_seq_one_letter_code
_entity_poly.pdbx_strand_id
1 'polypeptide(L)'
;MCKQAKSKLKPYGSYMPLPMPSSPWIDISMDFVLGLPRTRHGHDSINVIIDRFSKMAHFIACRKIDEAQHIADLFFREVIRLHGMPRTIVSDRDTKFLSYFWKTLWGKLGTKLLFSTICHPETDG
;
A
#
# COMPACT_ATOMS: atom_id res chain seq x y z
N MET A 1 6.93 8.57 -4.29
CA MET A 1 7.18 7.84 -4.09
C MET A 1 7.52 7.29 -3.93
N CYS A 2 7.16 7.14 -3.98
CA CYS A 2 7.36 6.36 -3.73
C CYS A 2 7.88 5.82 -4.09
N LYS A 3 8.02 5.44 -4.39
CA LYS A 3 8.52 4.81 -4.70
C LYS A 3 8.92 4.12 -4.90
N GLN A 4 8.81 3.81 -5.25
CA GLN A 4 9.21 3.09 -5.46
C GLN A 4 9.68 2.36 -5.61
N ALA A 5 9.48 2.09 -5.80
CA ALA A 5 10.00 1.33 -5.97
C ALA A 5 10.41 0.70 -6.51
N LYS A 6 10.32 0.15 -6.96
CA LYS A 6 10.84 -0.62 -7.42
C LYS A 6 11.82 -0.72 -7.60
N SER A 7 12.02 -0.69 -7.62
CA SER A 7 13.09 -0.91 -7.70
C SER A 7 13.73 -1.07 -7.51
N LYS A 8 13.49 -1.33 -7.48
CA LYS A 8 14.21 -1.78 -7.31
C LYS A 8 15.25 -2.02 -7.19
N LEU A 9 15.29 -2.18 -7.35
CA LEU A 9 16.26 -2.67 -7.07
C LEU A 9 17.42 -2.64 -7.81
N LYS A 10 18.52 -2.20 -7.65
CA LYS A 10 19.53 -2.22 -8.34
C LYS A 10 20.43 -3.12 -7.83
N PRO A 11 20.92 -4.00 -8.43
CA PRO A 11 21.73 -5.05 -7.92
C PRO A 11 23.17 -4.71 -7.75
N TYR A 12 23.57 -3.49 -7.89
CA TYR A 12 24.94 -3.22 -7.74
C TYR A 12 25.24 -2.35 -6.65
N GLY A 13 26.33 -1.80 -6.52
CA GLY A 13 26.75 -0.93 -5.44
C GLY A 13 25.87 0.27 -5.23
N SER A 14 25.12 0.63 -6.25
CA SER A 14 24.22 1.76 -6.09
C SER A 14 22.92 1.40 -5.41
N TYR A 15 22.74 0.14 -5.09
CA TYR A 15 21.53 -0.28 -4.43
C TYR A 15 21.42 0.32 -3.04
N MET A 16 20.27 0.88 -2.72
CA MET A 16 20.00 1.43 -1.41
C MET A 16 18.94 0.59 -0.73
N PRO A 17 19.24 -0.06 0.37
CA PRO A 17 18.22 -0.83 1.07
C PRO A 17 17.17 0.10 1.66
N LEU A 18 15.98 -0.43 1.84
CA LEU A 18 14.91 0.32 2.49
C LEU A 18 15.27 0.55 3.95
N PRO A 19 14.87 1.70 4.51
CA PRO A 19 15.12 1.95 5.92
C PRO A 19 14.48 0.89 6.80
N MET A 20 15.12 0.60 7.91
CA MET A 20 14.55 -0.33 8.87
C MET A 20 13.35 0.30 9.54
N PRO A 21 12.25 -0.44 9.67
CA PRO A 21 11.10 0.08 10.40
C PRO A 21 11.40 0.18 11.88
N SER A 22 10.80 1.17 12.53
CA SER A 22 11.07 1.45 13.94
C SER A 22 9.89 1.12 14.85
N SER A 23 8.71 0.92 14.31
CA SER A 23 7.55 0.57 15.12
C SER A 23 6.48 -0.06 14.25
N PRO A 24 5.48 -0.71 14.88
CA PRO A 24 4.47 -1.43 14.12
C PRO A 24 3.58 -0.53 13.28
N TRP A 25 3.23 -1.00 12.12
CA TRP A 25 2.25 -0.41 11.21
C TRP A 25 2.58 1.00 10.69
N ILE A 26 3.85 1.37 10.78
CA ILE A 26 4.32 2.62 10.20
C ILE A 26 4.80 2.39 8.78
N ASP A 27 5.52 1.29 8.56
CA ASP A 27 6.05 0.95 7.25
C ASP A 27 5.49 -0.42 6.87
N ILE A 28 4.73 -0.47 5.79
CA ILE A 28 4.06 -1.70 5.38
C ILE A 28 4.40 -2.06 3.95
N SER A 29 4.14 -3.32 3.61
CA SER A 29 4.17 -3.74 2.22
C SER A 29 2.78 -4.18 1.83
N MET A 30 2.44 -4.02 0.55
CA MET A 30 1.14 -4.36 0.04
C MET A 30 1.30 -5.07 -1.29
N ASP A 31 0.95 -6.33 -1.31
CA ASP A 31 1.04 -7.14 -2.51
C ASP A 31 -0.28 -7.85 -2.75
N PHE A 32 -0.46 -8.31 -3.98
CA PHE A 32 -1.70 -8.94 -4.36
C PHE A 32 -1.46 -10.36 -4.85
N VAL A 33 -2.32 -11.27 -4.43
CA VAL A 33 -2.35 -12.62 -4.99
C VAL A 33 -3.59 -12.66 -5.87
N LEU A 34 -3.39 -12.76 -7.16
CA LEU A 34 -4.46 -12.67 -8.15
C LEU A 34 -4.84 -14.04 -8.70
N GLY A 35 -6.03 -14.10 -9.29
CA GLY A 35 -6.40 -15.30 -10.04
C GLY A 35 -6.76 -16.50 -9.20
N LEU A 36 -7.20 -16.30 -8.00
CA LEU A 36 -7.64 -17.39 -7.15
C LEU A 36 -9.05 -17.83 -7.56
N PRO A 37 -9.48 -19.03 -7.17
CA PRO A 37 -10.86 -19.44 -7.44
C PRO A 37 -11.83 -18.45 -6.80
N ARG A 38 -12.85 -18.08 -7.56
CA ARG A 38 -13.82 -17.10 -7.10
C ARG A 38 -14.60 -17.63 -5.91
N THR A 39 -14.72 -16.81 -4.88
CA THR A 39 -15.49 -17.17 -3.71
C THR A 39 -16.96 -16.91 -3.96
N ARG A 40 -17.78 -17.33 -3.00
CA ARG A 40 -19.20 -17.11 -3.02
C ARG A 40 -19.56 -15.64 -3.14
N HIS A 41 -18.76 -14.75 -2.59
CA HIS A 41 -19.01 -13.33 -2.65
C HIS A 41 -18.34 -12.66 -3.86
N GLY A 42 -17.81 -13.45 -4.78
CA GLY A 42 -17.24 -12.92 -6.01
C GLY A 42 -15.80 -12.45 -5.91
N HIS A 43 -15.11 -12.77 -4.83
CA HIS A 43 -13.70 -12.37 -4.67
C HIS A 43 -12.81 -13.44 -5.29
N ASP A 44 -11.84 -13.02 -6.05
CA ASP A 44 -10.88 -13.91 -6.69
C ASP A 44 -9.44 -13.49 -6.44
N SER A 45 -9.22 -12.58 -5.51
CA SER A 45 -7.89 -12.09 -5.22
C SER A 45 -7.78 -11.73 -3.75
N ILE A 46 -6.55 -11.60 -3.30
CA ILE A 46 -6.28 -11.21 -1.91
C ILE A 46 -5.25 -10.12 -1.91
N ASN A 47 -5.53 -9.04 -1.19
CA ASN A 47 -4.57 -8.00 -0.93
C ASN A 47 -3.88 -8.35 0.38
N VAL A 48 -2.57 -8.57 0.34
CA VAL A 48 -1.79 -8.98 1.50
C VAL A 48 -1.01 -7.78 2.00
N ILE A 49 -1.34 -7.35 3.20
CA ILE A 49 -0.65 -6.21 3.83
C ILE A 49 0.20 -6.75 4.95
N ILE A 50 1.49 -6.44 4.91
CA ILE A 50 2.42 -6.93 5.92
C ILE A 50 3.08 -5.76 6.63
N ASP A 51 3.01 -5.78 7.95
CA ASP A 51 3.74 -4.83 8.76
C ASP A 51 5.23 -5.20 8.69
N ARG A 52 6.04 -4.30 8.18
CA ARG A 52 7.45 -4.59 7.99
C ARG A 52 8.20 -4.71 9.30
N PHE A 53 7.66 -4.18 10.37
CA PHE A 53 8.29 -4.26 11.68
C PHE A 53 8.04 -5.63 12.34
N SER A 54 6.77 -5.99 12.50
CA SER A 54 6.39 -7.21 13.23
C SER A 54 6.28 -8.43 12.33
N LYS A 55 6.17 -8.21 11.02
CA LYS A 55 5.93 -9.26 10.03
C LYS A 55 4.52 -9.83 10.08
N MET A 56 3.64 -9.22 10.85
CA MET A 56 2.26 -9.66 10.86
C MET A 56 1.57 -9.29 9.57
N ALA A 57 0.70 -10.19 9.12
CA ALA A 57 0.01 -10.03 7.86
C ALA A 57 -1.48 -9.79 8.09
N HIS A 58 -2.07 -9.02 7.20
CA HIS A 58 -3.49 -8.75 7.16
C HIS A 58 -3.98 -9.08 5.76
N PHE A 59 -4.99 -9.91 5.64
CA PHE A 59 -5.46 -10.35 4.33
C PHE A 59 -6.82 -9.75 4.05
N ILE A 60 -6.97 -9.12 2.89
CA ILE A 60 -8.24 -8.51 2.51
C ILE A 60 -8.69 -9.11 1.20
N ALA A 61 -9.84 -9.77 1.21
CA ALA A 61 -10.41 -10.34 -0.01
C ALA A 61 -10.81 -9.21 -0.95
N CYS A 62 -10.53 -9.38 -2.22
CA CYS A 62 -10.84 -8.37 -3.22
C CYS A 62 -11.01 -9.04 -4.57
N ARG A 63 -11.17 -8.21 -5.62
CA ARG A 63 -11.29 -8.72 -6.97
C ARG A 63 -10.15 -8.19 -7.81
N LYS A 64 -9.73 -8.99 -8.76
CA LYS A 64 -8.66 -8.60 -9.66
C LYS A 64 -8.97 -7.29 -10.37
N ILE A 65 -10.25 -7.06 -10.68
CA ILE A 65 -10.66 -5.88 -11.41
C ILE A 65 -10.87 -4.64 -10.53
N ASP A 66 -10.70 -4.78 -9.23
CA ASP A 66 -10.91 -3.64 -8.34
C ASP A 66 -9.92 -2.53 -8.62
N GLU A 67 -10.43 -1.31 -8.63
CA GLU A 67 -9.59 -0.14 -8.86
C GLU A 67 -8.98 0.37 -7.58
N ALA A 68 -8.02 1.27 -7.73
CA ALA A 68 -7.28 1.79 -6.59
C ALA A 68 -8.19 2.40 -5.52
N GLN A 69 -9.25 3.07 -5.93
CA GLN A 69 -10.18 3.67 -4.97
C GLN A 69 -10.87 2.62 -4.12
N HIS A 70 -11.29 1.53 -4.74
CA HIS A 70 -11.96 0.48 -4.00
C HIS A 70 -11.01 -0.24 -3.06
N ILE A 71 -9.80 -0.49 -3.51
CA ILE A 71 -8.78 -1.12 -2.68
C ILE A 71 -8.45 -0.20 -1.50
N ALA A 72 -8.39 1.11 -1.73
CA ALA A 72 -8.16 2.06 -0.65
C ALA A 72 -9.31 2.07 0.36
N ASP A 73 -10.54 1.95 -0.11
CA ASP A 73 -11.69 1.85 0.80
C ASP A 73 -11.58 0.65 1.71
N LEU A 74 -11.22 -0.50 1.14
CA LEU A 74 -11.06 -1.72 1.92
C LEU A 74 -9.92 -1.58 2.90
N PHE A 75 -8.81 -1.02 2.46
CA PHE A 75 -7.65 -0.81 3.30
C PHE A 75 -7.97 0.12 4.47
N PHE A 76 -8.68 1.20 4.20
CA PHE A 76 -9.07 2.14 5.22
C PHE A 76 -9.92 1.44 6.29
N ARG A 77 -10.88 0.68 5.84
CA ARG A 77 -11.83 0.00 6.71
C ARG A 77 -11.17 -1.08 7.55
N GLU A 78 -10.26 -1.83 6.95
CA GLU A 78 -9.69 -3.02 7.59
C GLU A 78 -8.38 -2.76 8.31
N VAL A 79 -7.60 -1.80 7.85
CA VAL A 79 -6.25 -1.60 8.37
C VAL A 79 -6.10 -0.26 9.09
N ILE A 80 -6.48 0.83 8.42
CA ILE A 80 -6.25 2.15 9.01
C ILE A 80 -7.05 2.37 10.27
N ARG A 81 -8.26 1.87 10.31
CA ARG A 81 -9.08 2.00 11.50
C ARG A 81 -8.48 1.29 12.71
N LEU A 82 -7.72 0.23 12.47
CA LEU A 82 -7.12 -0.52 13.56
C LEU A 82 -5.74 0.01 13.92
N HIS A 83 -4.96 0.43 12.92
CA HIS A 83 -3.54 0.67 13.15
C HIS A 83 -3.09 2.09 12.82
N GLY A 84 -3.97 2.88 12.22
CA GLY A 84 -3.59 4.24 11.81
C GLY A 84 -2.99 4.27 10.42
N MET A 85 -2.67 5.46 9.98
CA MET A 85 -2.14 5.70 8.64
C MET A 85 -0.66 5.35 8.60
N PRO A 86 -0.24 4.51 7.67
CA PRO A 86 1.19 4.18 7.57
C PRO A 86 1.95 5.36 6.97
N ARG A 87 3.23 5.41 7.26
CA ARG A 87 4.10 6.42 6.68
C ARG A 87 4.54 6.02 5.28
N THR A 88 4.83 4.74 5.08
CA THR A 88 5.29 4.26 3.77
C THR A 88 4.57 2.98 3.40
N ILE A 89 4.42 2.77 2.10
CA ILE A 89 3.89 1.53 1.54
C ILE A 89 4.82 1.09 0.42
N VAL A 90 5.31 -0.12 0.52
CA VAL A 90 6.12 -0.74 -0.52
C VAL A 90 5.21 -1.72 -1.25
N SER A 91 5.10 -1.59 -2.56
CA SER A 91 4.22 -2.44 -3.35
C SER A 91 4.78 -2.61 -4.74
N ASP A 92 4.42 -3.72 -5.40
CA ASP A 92 4.82 -3.95 -6.77
C ASP A 92 3.81 -3.38 -7.78
N ARG A 93 2.76 -2.71 -7.29
CA ARG A 93 1.80 -2.06 -8.19
C ARG A 93 2.44 -0.83 -8.82
N ASP A 94 1.91 -0.43 -9.97
CA ASP A 94 2.44 0.70 -10.70
C ASP A 94 2.18 2.02 -9.99
N THR A 95 2.92 3.02 -10.41
CA THR A 95 2.87 4.34 -9.80
C THR A 95 1.48 4.96 -9.87
N LYS A 96 0.80 4.75 -10.99
CA LYS A 96 -0.52 5.33 -11.17
C LYS A 96 -1.51 4.77 -10.15
N PHE A 97 -1.49 3.45 -9.98
CA PHE A 97 -2.35 2.82 -8.98
C PHE A 97 -2.04 3.36 -7.60
N LEU A 98 -0.78 3.39 -7.22
CA LEU A 98 -0.39 3.83 -5.88
C LEU A 98 -0.72 5.29 -5.63
N SER A 99 -0.62 6.12 -6.66
CA SER A 99 -0.97 7.51 -6.55
C SER A 99 -2.45 7.71 -6.22
N TYR A 100 -3.32 7.01 -6.94
CA TYR A 100 -4.76 7.08 -6.67
C TYR A 100 -5.09 6.48 -5.31
N PHE A 101 -4.40 5.41 -4.95
CA PHE A 101 -4.59 4.76 -3.67
C PHE A 101 -4.30 5.75 -2.52
N TRP A 102 -3.13 6.41 -2.57
CA TRP A 102 -2.77 7.38 -1.54
C TRP A 102 -3.73 8.56 -1.49
N LYS A 103 -4.11 9.07 -2.65
CA LYS A 103 -5.04 10.19 -2.68
C LYS A 103 -6.37 9.84 -2.03
N THR A 104 -6.85 8.65 -2.31
CA THR A 104 -8.11 8.21 -1.74
C THR A 104 -8.02 8.09 -0.22
N LEU A 105 -6.91 7.53 0.26
CA LEU A 105 -6.73 7.39 1.70
C LEU A 105 -6.71 8.74 2.40
N TRP A 106 -5.94 9.69 1.87
CA TRP A 106 -5.85 11.01 2.48
C TRP A 106 -7.18 11.75 2.42
N GLY A 107 -7.92 11.56 1.33
CA GLY A 107 -9.25 12.14 1.22
C GLY A 107 -10.20 11.62 2.30
N LYS A 108 -10.10 10.33 2.60
CA LYS A 108 -10.97 9.74 3.62
C LYS A 108 -10.67 10.25 5.01
N LEU A 109 -9.43 10.66 5.26
CA LEU A 109 -9.09 11.22 6.55
C LEU A 109 -9.60 12.64 6.71
N GLY A 110 -9.98 13.28 5.61
CA GLY A 110 -10.48 14.65 5.66
C GLY A 110 -9.40 15.67 5.89
N THR A 111 -8.14 15.31 5.75
CA THR A 111 -7.05 16.25 5.96
C THR A 111 -6.72 16.94 4.67
N LYS A 112 -6.26 18.17 4.80
CA LYS A 112 -5.87 18.83 3.68
C LYS A 112 -4.56 19.11 3.85
N LEU A 113 -3.94 19.15 3.57
CA LEU A 113 -2.77 19.49 3.66
C LEU A 113 -1.88 18.71 3.89
N LEU A 114 -1.65 18.43 4.25
CA LEU A 114 -0.78 17.79 4.56
C LEU A 114 -0.21 17.08 3.63
N PHE A 115 -0.40 17.02 2.76
CA PHE A 115 0.11 16.27 1.95
C PHE A 115 1.13 16.61 1.47
N SER A 116 1.40 16.92 1.69
CA SER A 116 2.40 17.18 1.24
C SER A 116 3.30 16.30 1.53
N THR A 117 3.33 15.78 1.79
CA THR A 117 4.20 15.07 2.10
C THR A 117 4.34 13.92 1.68
N ILE A 118 4.31 13.71 1.25
CA ILE A 118 4.63 12.66 0.90
C ILE A 118 4.69 12.07 -0.02
N CYS A 119 4.78 11.77 -0.30
CA CYS A 119 5.03 11.00 -1.09
C CYS A 119 5.19 10.85 -1.73
N HIS A 120 4.89 11.02 -1.81
CA HIS A 120 5.11 10.75 -2.40
C HIS A 120 5.52 10.66 -3.12
N PRO A 121 5.27 10.98 -3.36
CA PRO A 121 5.65 10.78 -4.08
C PRO A 121 5.91 11.16 -4.84
N GLU A 122 5.52 11.22 -4.93
CA GLU A 122 5.71 11.26 -5.44
C GLU A 122 5.71 11.73 -5.88
N THR A 123 5.31 12.21 -5.82
CA THR A 123 5.22 12.37 -6.06
C THR A 123 5.46 12.89 -6.51
N ASP A 124 5.09 13.21 -6.71
CA ASP A 124 5.35 13.33 -6.99
C ASP A 124 5.48 13.38 -7.25
N GLY A 125 5.16 13.72 -7.31
CA GLY A 125 5.15 13.33 -7.36
C GLY A 125 5.24 13.43 -7.36
#